data_979be6dade58d365ed114ba799fc85d3
#
_entry.id   979be6dade58d365ed114ba799fc85d3
#
_cell.length_a   1.000
_cell.length_b   1.000
_cell.length_c   1.000
_cell.angle_alpha   90.00
_cell.angle_beta   90.00
_cell.angle_gamma   90.00
#
_symmetry.space_group_name_H-M   'P 1'
#
loop_
_entity.id
_entity.type
_entity.pdbx_description
1 polymer ?
#
loop_
_entity_poly.entity_id
_entity_poly.type
_entity_poly.pdbx_seq_one_letter_code
_entity_poly.pdbx_strand_id
1 'polypeptide(L)'
;MKHILTIITAATAMLLSVAPASGQRNRLWYDTPAAYWEEALPIGNGRLAAMVFGGPDKEEIQLNEETISAGQPYNNYNPEGPKYLQQVRELIWAGKSKEAQAIADKKLLSPVGRELPYQTAGSLNITFQGHGEYTDYHRELDMDNALVTTSYKVGDVQYFRETFASMTDQLVVFRITASRKGAISCALSMSTPMPSPVTTARGKVLRMEGVSGDSPFIKGAVRYCTEVKAVNKGGRVIAEGDSLKVE
;
A
#
# COMPACT_ATOMS: atom_id res chain seq x y z
N MET A 1 -20.83 12.17 63.74
CA MET A 1 -19.79 11.12 63.37
C MET A 1 -20.31 10.06 62.40
N LYS A 2 -21.54 9.52 62.51
CA LYS A 2 -22.08 8.49 61.60
C LYS A 2 -22.22 8.96 60.13
N HIS A 3 -22.59 10.21 59.86
CA HIS A 3 -22.77 10.75 58.53
C HIS A 3 -21.45 11.02 57.77
N ILE A 4 -20.36 11.35 58.50
CA ILE A 4 -19.05 11.57 57.91
C ILE A 4 -18.44 10.23 57.48
N LEU A 5 -18.65 9.16 58.22
CA LEU A 5 -18.16 7.83 57.89
C LEU A 5 -18.84 7.27 56.61
N THR A 6 -20.14 7.53 56.41
CA THR A 6 -20.90 7.12 55.23
C THR A 6 -20.45 7.84 53.94
N ILE A 7 -20.09 9.12 54.04
CA ILE A 7 -19.58 9.90 52.90
C ILE A 7 -18.20 9.46 52.51
N ILE A 8 -17.30 9.14 53.44
CA ILE A 8 -15.95 8.63 53.15
C ILE A 8 -16.01 7.25 52.51
N THR A 9 -16.90 6.36 52.92
CA THR A 9 -17.08 5.03 52.33
C THR A 9 -17.64 5.12 50.90
N ALA A 10 -18.57 6.05 50.63
CA ALA A 10 -19.11 6.29 49.28
C ALA A 10 -18.05 6.90 48.33
N ALA A 11 -17.21 7.82 48.83
CA ALA A 11 -16.13 8.41 48.06
C ALA A 11 -15.01 7.39 47.74
N THR A 12 -14.70 6.46 48.66
CA THR A 12 -13.72 5.40 48.46
C THR A 12 -14.24 4.33 47.46
N ALA A 13 -15.55 4.03 47.50
CA ALA A 13 -16.17 3.12 46.53
C ALA A 13 -16.20 3.71 45.09
N MET A 14 -16.33 5.04 44.94
CA MET A 14 -16.26 5.70 43.63
C MET A 14 -14.84 5.77 43.03
N LEU A 15 -13.81 5.76 43.87
CA LEU A 15 -12.40 5.75 43.41
C LEU A 15 -11.91 4.36 42.98
N LEU A 16 -12.58 3.29 43.36
CA LEU A 16 -12.23 1.91 42.98
C LEU A 16 -12.88 1.40 41.71
N SER A 17 -13.77 2.19 41.09
CA SER A 17 -14.49 1.78 39.86
C SER A 17 -13.93 2.36 38.55
N VAL A 18 -12.78 3.03 38.58
CA VAL A 18 -12.03 3.30 37.33
C VAL A 18 -11.25 2.05 36.97
N ALA A 19 -11.95 1.04 36.46
CA ALA A 19 -11.28 0.01 35.67
C ALA A 19 -10.47 0.75 34.58
N PRO A 20 -9.17 0.46 34.42
CA PRO A 20 -8.46 1.00 33.26
C PRO A 20 -9.29 0.59 32.06
N ALA A 21 -9.77 1.55 31.28
CA ALA A 21 -10.32 1.26 29.99
C ALA A 21 -9.24 0.45 29.26
N SER A 22 -9.47 -0.85 29.09
CA SER A 22 -8.63 -1.68 28.24
C SER A 22 -8.74 -1.03 26.89
N GLY A 23 -7.71 -0.23 26.51
CA GLY A 23 -7.68 0.46 25.24
C GLY A 23 -7.92 -0.57 24.16
N GLN A 24 -9.07 -0.42 23.50
CA GLN A 24 -9.38 -1.28 22.36
C GLN A 24 -8.26 -1.07 21.37
N ARG A 25 -7.44 -2.10 21.15
CA ARG A 25 -6.35 -2.01 20.17
C ARG A 25 -6.98 -1.92 18.80
N ASN A 26 -6.58 -0.92 18.04
CA ASN A 26 -7.05 -0.72 16.67
C ASN A 26 -6.35 -1.73 15.75
N ARG A 27 -6.99 -2.88 15.49
CA ARG A 27 -6.42 -3.98 14.71
C ARG A 27 -7.41 -4.52 13.70
N LEU A 28 -6.94 -4.77 12.49
CA LEU A 28 -7.59 -5.62 11.50
C LEU A 28 -6.85 -6.96 11.47
N TRP A 29 -7.55 -8.07 11.59
CA TRP A 29 -6.90 -9.38 11.58
C TRP A 29 -7.72 -10.41 10.80
N TYR A 30 -7.03 -11.41 10.28
CA TYR A 30 -7.59 -12.49 9.48
C TYR A 30 -6.84 -13.79 9.75
N ASP A 31 -7.53 -14.92 9.61
CA ASP A 31 -6.99 -16.27 9.73
C ASP A 31 -6.73 -16.94 8.37
N THR A 32 -6.88 -16.18 7.28
CA THR A 32 -6.63 -16.60 5.91
C THR A 32 -5.82 -15.55 5.14
N PRO A 33 -4.99 -15.94 4.15
CA PRO A 33 -4.36 -15.01 3.22
C PRO A 33 -5.39 -14.21 2.43
N ALA A 34 -4.99 -13.04 1.91
CA ALA A 34 -5.81 -12.29 0.97
C ALA A 34 -5.90 -13.00 -0.38
N ALA A 35 -7.12 -13.17 -0.90
CA ALA A 35 -7.36 -13.73 -2.21
C ALA A 35 -7.41 -12.64 -3.31
N TYR A 36 -7.79 -11.42 -2.96
CA TYR A 36 -7.89 -10.28 -3.85
C TYR A 36 -7.51 -8.98 -3.12
N TRP A 37 -7.41 -7.88 -3.87
CA TRP A 37 -6.81 -6.63 -3.42
C TRP A 37 -7.50 -6.02 -2.19
N GLU A 38 -8.82 -6.08 -2.10
CA GLU A 38 -9.59 -5.49 -1.01
C GLU A 38 -9.39 -6.22 0.33
N GLU A 39 -8.86 -7.43 0.31
CA GLU A 39 -8.52 -8.19 1.53
C GLU A 39 -7.08 -7.94 1.98
N ALA A 40 -6.22 -7.41 1.10
CA ALA A 40 -4.83 -7.11 1.45
C ALA A 40 -4.73 -6.00 2.50
N LEU A 41 -3.71 -6.06 3.34
CA LEU A 41 -3.50 -5.10 4.43
C LEU A 41 -2.64 -3.93 3.97
N PRO A 42 -3.13 -2.68 4.11
CA PRO A 42 -2.41 -1.49 3.66
C PRO A 42 -1.35 -1.02 4.66
N ILE A 43 -0.23 -0.55 4.15
CA ILE A 43 0.78 0.23 4.87
C ILE A 43 1.18 1.44 4.04
N GLY A 44 1.69 2.49 4.69
CA GLY A 44 2.17 3.67 3.96
C GLY A 44 2.84 4.70 4.87
N ASN A 45 3.56 5.63 4.26
CA ASN A 45 4.24 6.73 4.93
C ASN A 45 3.89 8.12 4.34
N GLY A 46 2.80 8.20 3.56
CA GLY A 46 2.36 9.40 2.87
C GLY A 46 2.89 9.51 1.43
N ARG A 47 4.09 9.01 1.13
CA ARG A 47 4.67 8.95 -0.23
C ARG A 47 4.66 7.54 -0.81
N LEU A 48 5.13 6.58 -0.04
CA LEU A 48 5.12 5.18 -0.41
C LEU A 48 3.95 4.46 0.26
N ALA A 49 3.35 3.52 -0.44
CA ALA A 49 2.36 2.63 0.11
C ALA A 49 2.57 1.20 -0.40
N ALA A 50 2.02 0.24 0.32
CA ALA A 50 1.97 -1.13 -0.13
C ALA A 50 0.71 -1.84 0.36
N MET A 51 0.23 -2.81 -0.43
CA MET A 51 -0.80 -3.77 -0.06
C MET A 51 -0.13 -5.12 0.17
N VAL A 52 -0.28 -5.68 1.36
CA VAL A 52 0.36 -6.93 1.79
C VAL A 52 -0.68 -8.06 1.81
N PHE A 53 -0.48 -9.07 1.00
CA PHE A 53 -1.45 -10.17 0.85
C PHE A 53 -1.31 -11.25 1.92
N GLY A 54 -0.11 -11.50 2.41
CA GLY A 54 0.14 -12.45 3.50
C GLY A 54 0.17 -13.91 3.06
N GLY A 55 0.37 -14.23 1.79
CA GLY A 55 0.41 -15.59 1.29
C GLY A 55 1.61 -16.38 1.81
N PRO A 56 1.44 -17.59 2.42
CA PRO A 56 2.55 -18.37 2.95
C PRO A 56 3.54 -18.87 1.90
N ASP A 57 3.03 -19.44 0.81
CA ASP A 57 3.83 -19.97 -0.30
C ASP A 57 4.19 -18.91 -1.35
N LYS A 58 3.27 -17.97 -1.58
CA LYS A 58 3.41 -16.87 -2.53
C LYS A 58 2.95 -15.57 -1.86
N GLU A 59 3.89 -14.78 -1.42
CA GLU A 59 3.63 -13.43 -0.93
C GLU A 59 3.62 -12.46 -2.10
N GLU A 60 2.62 -11.60 -2.14
CA GLU A 60 2.60 -10.43 -3.00
C GLU A 60 2.58 -9.16 -2.15
N ILE A 61 3.43 -8.21 -2.50
CA ILE A 61 3.44 -6.88 -1.92
C ILE A 61 3.31 -5.90 -3.08
N GLN A 62 2.10 -5.38 -3.28
CA GLN A 62 1.84 -4.38 -4.32
C GLN A 62 2.33 -3.04 -3.84
N LEU A 63 3.23 -2.44 -4.60
CA LEU A 63 3.94 -1.23 -4.24
C LEU A 63 3.34 -0.02 -4.94
N ASN A 64 3.41 1.11 -4.26
CA ASN A 64 2.90 2.36 -4.75
C ASN A 64 3.78 3.54 -4.37
N GLU A 65 3.83 4.54 -5.25
CA GLU A 65 4.47 5.82 -5.02
C GLU A 65 3.55 6.93 -5.56
N GLU A 66 3.35 8.00 -4.79
CA GLU A 66 2.29 8.98 -5.00
C GLU A 66 2.33 9.73 -6.33
N THR A 67 3.48 9.81 -6.98
CA THR A 67 3.65 10.59 -8.20
C THR A 67 3.53 9.77 -9.49
N ILE A 68 3.39 8.44 -9.41
CA ILE A 68 3.28 7.61 -10.60
C ILE A 68 1.86 7.68 -11.15
N SER A 69 1.70 8.34 -12.29
CA SER A 69 0.43 8.46 -13.02
C SER A 69 0.60 8.12 -14.49
N ALA A 70 -0.49 7.74 -15.17
CA ALA A 70 -0.52 7.56 -16.62
C ALA A 70 -0.23 8.88 -17.34
N GLY A 71 0.20 8.80 -18.61
CA GLY A 71 0.48 9.98 -19.42
C GLY A 71 1.74 10.71 -19.00
N GLN A 72 1.71 12.02 -19.08
CA GLN A 72 2.81 12.93 -18.72
C GLN A 72 2.24 14.33 -18.44
N PRO A 73 3.01 15.26 -17.87
CA PRO A 73 2.59 16.64 -17.76
C PRO A 73 2.17 17.22 -19.11
N TYR A 74 1.02 17.87 -19.15
CA TYR A 74 0.46 18.45 -20.38
C TYR A 74 -0.26 19.76 -20.06
N ASN A 75 -0.45 20.59 -21.10
CA ASN A 75 -1.24 21.80 -20.97
C ASN A 75 -2.72 21.46 -21.15
N ASN A 76 -3.46 21.47 -20.05
CA ASN A 76 -4.91 21.19 -20.04
C ASN A 76 -5.78 22.46 -20.18
N TYR A 77 -5.18 23.59 -20.55
CA TYR A 77 -5.89 24.83 -20.75
C TYR A 77 -6.80 24.76 -21.99
N ASN A 78 -8.07 25.19 -21.85
CA ASN A 78 -8.98 25.35 -22.95
C ASN A 78 -8.94 26.81 -23.44
N PRO A 79 -8.30 27.13 -24.59
CA PRO A 79 -8.17 28.51 -25.08
C PRO A 79 -9.50 29.13 -25.50
N GLU A 80 -10.51 28.32 -25.76
CA GLU A 80 -11.84 28.81 -26.11
C GLU A 80 -12.72 29.18 -24.91
N GLY A 81 -12.39 28.60 -23.73
CA GLY A 81 -13.17 28.76 -22.49
C GLY A 81 -13.50 30.21 -22.14
N PRO A 82 -12.54 31.14 -22.13
CA PRO A 82 -12.79 32.53 -21.79
C PRO A 82 -13.88 33.21 -22.64
N LYS A 83 -14.03 32.81 -23.89
CA LYS A 83 -15.04 33.39 -24.81
C LYS A 83 -16.47 33.10 -24.35
N TYR A 84 -16.69 31.99 -23.64
CA TYR A 84 -18.02 31.56 -23.20
C TYR A 84 -18.31 31.91 -21.73
N LEU A 85 -17.32 32.36 -20.98
CA LEU A 85 -17.47 32.59 -19.54
C LEU A 85 -18.55 33.62 -19.21
N GLN A 86 -18.63 34.72 -20.00
CA GLN A 86 -19.62 35.76 -19.77
C GLN A 86 -21.07 35.25 -20.06
N GLN A 87 -21.24 34.48 -21.12
CA GLN A 87 -22.54 33.88 -21.47
C GLN A 87 -23.00 32.92 -20.33
N VAL A 88 -22.11 32.11 -19.76
CA VAL A 88 -22.45 31.21 -18.65
C VAL A 88 -22.90 32.02 -17.43
N ARG A 89 -22.19 33.11 -17.09
CA ARG A 89 -22.56 34.01 -15.98
C ARG A 89 -23.93 34.62 -16.17
N GLU A 90 -24.23 35.12 -17.34
CA GLU A 90 -25.54 35.73 -17.68
C GLU A 90 -26.69 34.71 -17.55
N LEU A 91 -26.48 33.48 -17.97
CA LEU A 91 -27.45 32.41 -17.82
C LEU A 91 -27.68 32.05 -16.34
N ILE A 92 -26.62 32.02 -15.53
CA ILE A 92 -26.74 31.77 -14.09
C ILE A 92 -27.56 32.90 -13.43
N TRP A 93 -27.23 34.16 -13.71
CA TRP A 93 -27.97 35.33 -13.19
C TRP A 93 -29.44 35.37 -13.64
N ALA A 94 -29.75 34.85 -14.83
CA ALA A 94 -31.11 34.70 -15.34
C ALA A 94 -31.84 33.48 -14.74
N GLY A 95 -31.26 32.71 -13.83
CA GLY A 95 -31.84 31.50 -13.26
C GLY A 95 -31.86 30.28 -14.18
N LYS A 96 -31.16 30.35 -15.34
CA LYS A 96 -31.10 29.31 -16.37
C LYS A 96 -29.94 28.35 -16.17
N SER A 97 -29.87 27.74 -14.98
CA SER A 97 -28.73 26.92 -14.55
C SER A 97 -28.47 25.71 -15.48
N LYS A 98 -29.52 25.08 -16.02
CA LYS A 98 -29.35 23.93 -16.94
C LYS A 98 -28.71 24.34 -18.26
N GLU A 99 -29.08 25.50 -18.80
CA GLU A 99 -28.51 26.04 -20.05
C GLU A 99 -27.02 26.45 -19.79
N ALA A 100 -26.76 27.10 -18.65
CA ALA A 100 -25.41 27.45 -18.23
C ALA A 100 -24.51 26.21 -18.11
N GLN A 101 -24.99 25.13 -17.47
CA GLN A 101 -24.27 23.87 -17.30
C GLN A 101 -23.94 23.25 -18.68
N ALA A 102 -24.92 23.20 -19.61
CA ALA A 102 -24.70 22.61 -20.94
C ALA A 102 -23.61 23.34 -21.73
N ILE A 103 -23.50 24.66 -21.57
CA ILE A 103 -22.43 25.46 -22.19
C ILE A 103 -21.11 25.23 -21.46
N ALA A 104 -21.11 25.22 -20.12
CA ALA A 104 -19.93 25.02 -19.34
C ALA A 104 -19.29 23.65 -19.64
N ASP A 105 -20.05 22.57 -19.63
CA ASP A 105 -19.57 21.22 -19.92
C ASP A 105 -18.95 21.10 -21.31
N LYS A 106 -19.52 21.81 -22.30
CA LYS A 106 -19.07 21.73 -23.68
C LYS A 106 -17.93 22.69 -24.02
N LYS A 107 -17.84 23.83 -23.33
CA LYS A 107 -17.00 24.97 -23.75
C LYS A 107 -16.01 25.47 -22.72
N LEU A 108 -16.26 25.26 -21.43
CA LEU A 108 -15.36 25.72 -20.38
C LEU A 108 -14.40 24.63 -19.89
N LEU A 109 -14.82 23.36 -19.92
CA LEU A 109 -13.98 22.27 -19.47
C LEU A 109 -12.75 22.12 -20.36
N SER A 110 -11.69 21.64 -19.76
CA SER A 110 -10.46 21.29 -20.45
C SER A 110 -10.69 20.17 -21.47
N PRO A 111 -9.88 20.08 -22.54
CA PRO A 111 -10.00 19.04 -23.57
C PRO A 111 -9.88 17.61 -23.00
N VAL A 112 -9.07 17.44 -21.95
CA VAL A 112 -8.94 16.21 -21.18
C VAL A 112 -9.74 16.40 -19.89
N GLY A 113 -10.99 16.01 -19.90
CA GLY A 113 -11.95 16.25 -18.81
C GLY A 113 -11.77 15.33 -17.59
N ARG A 114 -10.65 14.65 -17.45
CA ARG A 114 -10.33 13.73 -16.33
C ARG A 114 -8.90 13.91 -15.88
N GLU A 115 -8.65 13.62 -14.60
CA GLU A 115 -7.30 13.44 -14.09
C GLU A 115 -6.63 12.26 -14.77
N LEU A 116 -5.31 12.29 -14.86
CA LEU A 116 -4.53 11.16 -15.35
C LEU A 116 -4.61 10.02 -14.33
N PRO A 117 -4.97 8.80 -14.75
CA PRO A 117 -5.10 7.66 -13.84
C PRO A 117 -3.83 7.41 -13.04
N TYR A 118 -4.00 7.21 -11.73
CA TYR A 118 -2.92 6.80 -10.85
C TYR A 118 -2.46 5.39 -11.19
N GLN A 119 -1.15 5.12 -11.04
CA GLN A 119 -0.56 3.83 -11.42
C GLN A 119 0.39 3.29 -10.35
N THR A 120 0.52 1.97 -10.33
CA THR A 120 1.34 1.24 -9.35
C THR A 120 2.84 1.37 -9.64
N ALA A 121 3.67 1.22 -8.60
CA ALA A 121 5.12 1.03 -8.72
C ALA A 121 5.50 -0.46 -9.00
N GLY A 122 4.51 -1.32 -9.24
CA GLY A 122 4.65 -2.75 -9.45
C GLY A 122 4.46 -3.57 -8.18
N SER A 123 4.71 -4.87 -8.27
CA SER A 123 4.60 -5.84 -7.17
C SER A 123 5.94 -6.51 -6.91
N LEU A 124 6.30 -6.65 -5.64
CA LEU A 124 7.30 -7.60 -5.18
C LEU A 124 6.60 -8.94 -4.95
N ASN A 125 7.05 -9.97 -5.65
CA ASN A 125 6.59 -11.34 -5.49
C ASN A 125 7.67 -12.17 -4.79
N ILE A 126 7.29 -12.86 -3.73
CA ILE A 126 8.20 -13.73 -2.98
C ILE A 126 7.62 -15.14 -2.95
N THR A 127 8.32 -16.09 -3.55
CA THR A 127 7.91 -17.50 -3.57
C THR A 127 8.72 -18.30 -2.55
N PHE A 128 8.04 -18.95 -1.62
CA PHE A 128 8.61 -19.82 -0.61
C PHE A 128 8.35 -21.27 -0.97
N GLN A 129 9.42 -22.02 -1.24
CA GLN A 129 9.28 -23.42 -1.61
C GLN A 129 8.83 -24.28 -0.40
N GLY A 130 7.82 -25.12 -0.61
CA GLY A 130 7.33 -26.04 0.40
C GLY A 130 6.38 -25.42 1.46
N HIS A 131 5.93 -24.18 1.26
CA HIS A 131 5.01 -23.50 2.18
C HIS A 131 3.52 -23.62 1.78
N GLY A 132 3.18 -24.48 0.82
CA GLY A 132 1.78 -24.66 0.38
C GLY A 132 0.88 -25.33 1.42
N GLU A 133 1.45 -26.18 2.29
CA GLU A 133 0.75 -26.76 3.44
C GLU A 133 1.22 -26.08 4.73
N TYR A 134 0.33 -25.34 5.35
CA TYR A 134 0.61 -24.57 6.56
C TYR A 134 -0.51 -24.67 7.59
N THR A 135 -0.19 -24.38 8.84
CA THR A 135 -1.12 -24.32 9.97
C THR A 135 -0.91 -23.07 10.80
N ASP A 136 -1.78 -22.81 11.77
CA ASP A 136 -1.68 -21.71 12.73
C ASP A 136 -1.46 -20.35 12.05
N TYR A 137 -2.19 -20.12 10.95
CA TYR A 137 -2.08 -18.89 10.17
C TYR A 137 -2.78 -17.72 10.86
N HIS A 138 -2.12 -16.58 10.89
CA HIS A 138 -2.68 -15.32 11.35
C HIS A 138 -1.98 -14.17 10.64
N ARG A 139 -2.76 -13.19 10.13
CA ARG A 139 -2.25 -11.90 9.65
C ARG A 139 -3.00 -10.76 10.32
N GLU A 140 -2.29 -9.67 10.59
CA GLU A 140 -2.82 -8.55 11.35
C GLU A 140 -2.21 -7.24 10.86
N LEU A 141 -3.02 -6.18 10.80
CA LEU A 141 -2.58 -4.79 10.76
C LEU A 141 -2.80 -4.17 12.15
N ASP A 142 -1.72 -3.85 12.83
CA ASP A 142 -1.72 -3.01 14.03
C ASP A 142 -1.71 -1.54 13.57
N MET A 143 -2.87 -0.88 13.64
CA MET A 143 -3.02 0.52 13.21
C MET A 143 -2.35 1.50 14.15
N ASP A 144 -2.15 1.14 15.42
CA ASP A 144 -1.49 2.00 16.39
C ASP A 144 0.03 2.09 16.11
N ASN A 145 0.61 1.00 15.56
CA ASN A 145 2.03 0.91 15.21
C ASN A 145 2.30 0.97 13.69
N ALA A 146 1.27 1.03 12.86
CA ALA A 146 1.36 0.97 11.39
C ALA A 146 2.18 -0.23 10.89
N LEU A 147 1.94 -1.40 11.47
CA LEU A 147 2.68 -2.63 11.26
C LEU A 147 1.76 -3.76 10.77
N VAL A 148 2.09 -4.35 9.63
CA VAL A 148 1.48 -5.61 9.20
C VAL A 148 2.34 -6.77 9.65
N THR A 149 1.71 -7.76 10.28
CA THR A 149 2.36 -9.03 10.64
C THR A 149 1.65 -10.21 10.00
N THR A 150 2.40 -11.26 9.68
CA THR A 150 1.88 -12.55 9.23
C THR A 150 2.64 -13.66 9.93
N SER A 151 1.93 -14.58 10.55
CA SER A 151 2.53 -15.76 11.21
C SER A 151 1.85 -17.04 10.75
N TYR A 152 2.63 -18.11 10.60
CA TYR A 152 2.15 -19.43 10.24
C TYR A 152 3.21 -20.50 10.54
N LYS A 153 2.81 -21.77 10.51
CA LYS A 153 3.73 -22.91 10.64
C LYS A 153 3.77 -23.73 9.35
N VAL A 154 4.95 -24.24 9.04
CA VAL A 154 5.15 -25.31 8.05
C VAL A 154 5.86 -26.47 8.75
N GLY A 155 5.17 -27.58 8.95
CA GLY A 155 5.60 -28.61 9.87
C GLY A 155 5.85 -28.03 11.27
N ASP A 156 7.05 -28.26 11.82
CA ASP A 156 7.43 -27.76 13.16
C ASP A 156 8.07 -26.36 13.15
N VAL A 157 8.19 -25.72 11.98
CA VAL A 157 8.84 -24.41 11.85
C VAL A 157 7.81 -23.30 11.86
N GLN A 158 7.93 -22.40 12.85
CA GLN A 158 7.15 -21.16 12.89
C GLN A 158 7.84 -20.09 12.05
N TYR A 159 7.08 -19.44 11.16
CA TYR A 159 7.48 -18.27 10.39
C TYR A 159 6.77 -17.04 10.90
N PHE A 160 7.49 -15.92 10.92
CA PHE A 160 6.94 -14.63 11.29
C PHE A 160 7.45 -13.55 10.33
N ARG A 161 6.52 -12.78 9.78
CA ARG A 161 6.79 -11.69 8.83
C ARG A 161 6.29 -10.38 9.40
N GLU A 162 7.03 -9.31 9.16
CA GLU A 162 6.70 -7.95 9.56
C GLU A 162 6.88 -7.04 8.35
N THR A 163 5.91 -6.18 8.09
CA THR A 163 5.96 -5.23 6.98
C THR A 163 5.51 -3.85 7.45
N PHE A 164 6.31 -2.84 7.18
CA PHE A 164 6.00 -1.46 7.51
C PHE A 164 6.64 -0.49 6.52
N ALA A 165 6.15 0.75 6.47
CA ALA A 165 6.74 1.83 5.69
C ALA A 165 7.44 2.82 6.63
N SER A 166 8.77 3.00 6.45
CA SER A 166 9.55 3.97 7.22
C SER A 166 9.30 5.39 6.73
N MET A 167 8.92 6.29 7.63
CA MET A 167 8.78 7.71 7.32
C MET A 167 10.13 8.41 7.19
N THR A 168 11.11 8.00 8.00
CA THR A 168 12.44 8.63 8.03
C THR A 168 13.29 8.19 6.85
N ASP A 169 13.32 6.88 6.56
CA ASP A 169 14.20 6.31 5.53
C ASP A 169 13.54 6.27 4.15
N GLN A 170 12.23 6.58 4.05
CA GLN A 170 11.47 6.59 2.80
C GLN A 170 11.56 5.27 2.03
N LEU A 171 11.33 4.16 2.74
CA LEU A 171 11.33 2.80 2.19
C LEU A 171 10.28 1.92 2.85
N VAL A 172 9.91 0.84 2.17
CA VAL A 172 9.10 -0.25 2.72
C VAL A 172 10.04 -1.36 3.18
N VAL A 173 9.83 -1.84 4.41
CA VAL A 173 10.58 -2.95 5.01
C VAL A 173 9.71 -4.18 5.03
N PHE A 174 10.21 -5.29 4.50
CA PHE A 174 9.68 -6.62 4.70
C PHE A 174 10.72 -7.47 5.44
N ARG A 175 10.39 -7.92 6.63
CA ARG A 175 11.25 -8.75 7.46
C ARG A 175 10.62 -10.12 7.63
N ILE A 176 11.44 -11.18 7.49
CA ILE A 176 11.02 -12.54 7.78
C ILE A 176 11.97 -13.19 8.78
N THR A 177 11.42 -13.94 9.72
CA THR A 177 12.16 -14.78 10.67
C THR A 177 11.54 -16.18 10.73
N ALA A 178 12.34 -17.16 11.12
CA ALA A 178 11.90 -18.53 11.34
C ALA A 178 12.43 -19.06 12.67
N SER A 179 11.70 -19.95 13.32
CA SER A 179 12.09 -20.58 14.59
C SER A 179 13.30 -21.51 14.46
N ARG A 180 13.63 -21.93 13.22
CA ARG A 180 14.78 -22.79 12.91
C ARG A 180 15.76 -22.07 12.00
N LYS A 181 17.05 -22.13 12.30
CA LYS A 181 18.12 -21.59 11.45
C LYS A 181 18.14 -22.29 10.09
N GLY A 182 18.39 -21.54 9.02
CA GLY A 182 18.45 -22.06 7.66
C GLY A 182 17.10 -22.51 7.07
N ALA A 183 15.99 -22.15 7.70
CA ALA A 183 14.66 -22.53 7.22
C ALA A 183 14.05 -21.52 6.23
N ILE A 184 14.68 -20.36 6.01
CA ILE A 184 14.18 -19.37 5.06
C ILE A 184 14.89 -19.60 3.72
N SER A 185 14.12 -20.07 2.74
CA SER A 185 14.55 -20.20 1.35
C SER A 185 13.43 -19.65 0.46
N CYS A 186 13.74 -18.66 -0.37
CA CYS A 186 12.74 -18.04 -1.22
C CYS A 186 13.35 -17.44 -2.49
N ALA A 187 12.51 -17.21 -3.47
CA ALA A 187 12.84 -16.46 -4.69
C ALA A 187 12.05 -15.14 -4.72
N LEU A 188 12.73 -14.05 -5.05
CA LEU A 188 12.16 -12.73 -5.21
C LEU A 188 12.12 -12.36 -6.69
N SER A 189 10.98 -11.92 -7.16
CA SER A 189 10.80 -11.37 -8.50
C SER A 189 9.93 -10.12 -8.45
N MET A 190 9.88 -9.35 -9.53
CA MET A 190 9.03 -8.19 -9.64
C MET A 190 8.13 -8.29 -10.87
N SER A 191 6.93 -7.77 -10.77
CA SER A 191 5.97 -7.68 -11.86
C SER A 191 5.27 -6.32 -11.87
N THR A 192 4.74 -5.92 -13.02
CA THR A 192 3.99 -4.69 -13.18
C THR A 192 3.04 -4.80 -14.35
N PRO A 193 1.84 -4.19 -14.30
CA PRO A 193 0.96 -4.06 -15.45
C PRO A 193 1.44 -3.00 -16.46
N MET A 194 2.48 -2.22 -16.13
CA MET A 194 3.02 -1.18 -17.01
C MET A 194 3.69 -1.80 -18.25
N PRO A 195 3.67 -1.10 -19.39
CA PRO A 195 4.26 -1.62 -20.62
C PRO A 195 5.79 -1.73 -20.52
N SER A 196 6.33 -2.84 -21.06
CA SER A 196 7.77 -3.05 -21.31
C SER A 196 8.69 -2.78 -20.11
N PRO A 197 8.44 -3.37 -18.93
CA PRO A 197 9.35 -3.22 -17.79
C PRO A 197 10.68 -3.94 -18.08
N VAL A 198 11.76 -3.40 -17.52
CA VAL A 198 13.07 -4.06 -17.53
C VAL A 198 13.43 -4.38 -16.08
N THR A 199 13.55 -5.67 -15.78
CA THR A 199 13.98 -6.15 -14.46
C THR A 199 15.39 -6.71 -14.53
N THR A 200 16.25 -6.35 -13.60
CA THR A 200 17.63 -6.82 -13.48
C THR A 200 17.97 -7.17 -12.05
N ALA A 201 18.71 -8.26 -11.86
CA ALA A 201 19.25 -8.65 -10.55
C ALA A 201 20.77 -8.53 -10.55
N ARG A 202 21.34 -7.84 -9.56
CA ARG A 202 22.80 -7.70 -9.38
C ARG A 202 23.17 -7.76 -7.91
N GLY A 203 24.03 -8.69 -7.55
CA GLY A 203 24.40 -8.90 -6.15
C GLY A 203 23.19 -9.22 -5.29
N LYS A 204 22.79 -8.31 -4.42
CA LYS A 204 21.62 -8.45 -3.54
C LYS A 204 20.49 -7.47 -3.89
N VAL A 205 20.55 -6.86 -5.07
CA VAL A 205 19.56 -5.86 -5.51
C VAL A 205 18.80 -6.38 -6.72
N LEU A 206 17.49 -6.31 -6.62
CA LEU A 206 16.54 -6.52 -7.70
C LEU A 206 15.98 -5.14 -8.09
N ARG A 207 16.06 -4.78 -9.37
CA ARG A 207 15.68 -3.46 -9.87
C ARG A 207 14.75 -3.62 -11.07
N MET A 208 13.60 -2.96 -11.01
CA MET A 208 12.65 -2.87 -12.10
C MET A 208 12.51 -1.41 -12.53
N GLU A 209 12.68 -1.15 -13.81
CA GLU A 209 12.50 0.17 -14.42
C GLU A 209 11.44 0.09 -15.51
N GLY A 210 10.70 1.17 -15.67
CA GLY A 210 9.68 1.25 -16.69
C GLY A 210 9.20 2.67 -16.94
N VAL A 211 8.21 2.76 -17.81
CA VAL A 211 7.52 3.99 -18.14
C VAL A 211 6.04 3.78 -17.88
N SER A 212 5.36 4.81 -17.38
CA SER A 212 3.92 4.77 -17.12
C SER A 212 3.12 4.44 -18.38
N GLY A 213 1.93 3.88 -18.19
CA GLY A 213 0.98 3.61 -19.27
C GLY A 213 0.39 4.88 -19.87
N ASP A 214 -0.21 4.74 -21.05
CA ASP A 214 -0.90 5.81 -21.74
C ASP A 214 -2.20 6.17 -21.01
N SER A 215 -2.57 7.44 -21.03
CA SER A 215 -3.95 7.91 -20.85
C SER A 215 -4.65 7.95 -22.21
N PRO A 216 -5.99 7.94 -22.30
CA PRO A 216 -6.68 7.94 -23.59
C PRO A 216 -6.26 9.01 -24.59
N PHE A 217 -5.68 10.13 -24.13
CA PHE A 217 -5.28 11.25 -24.99
C PHE A 217 -3.82 11.68 -24.81
N ILE A 218 -3.10 11.07 -23.88
CA ILE A 218 -1.75 11.51 -23.50
C ILE A 218 -0.85 10.28 -23.32
N LYS A 219 0.23 10.25 -24.08
CA LYS A 219 1.19 9.15 -24.05
C LYS A 219 1.93 9.11 -22.71
N GLY A 220 2.14 7.91 -22.18
CA GLY A 220 2.91 7.71 -20.95
C GLY A 220 4.37 8.10 -21.13
N ALA A 221 4.90 8.87 -20.18
CA ALA A 221 6.30 9.27 -20.16
C ALA A 221 6.88 9.43 -18.74
N VAL A 222 6.10 9.12 -17.71
CA VAL A 222 6.61 9.10 -16.33
C VAL A 222 7.50 7.87 -16.16
N ARG A 223 8.79 8.11 -15.95
CA ARG A 223 9.77 7.03 -15.72
C ARG A 223 9.80 6.70 -14.24
N TYR A 224 9.74 5.41 -13.92
CA TYR A 224 9.83 4.92 -12.56
C TYR A 224 10.92 3.88 -12.40
N CYS A 225 11.41 3.74 -11.18
CA CYS A 225 12.36 2.71 -10.79
C CYS A 225 11.97 2.20 -9.40
N THR A 226 11.78 0.89 -9.30
CA THR A 226 11.54 0.19 -8.04
C THR A 226 12.72 -0.71 -7.73
N GLU A 227 13.32 -0.55 -6.54
CA GLU A 227 14.44 -1.37 -6.10
C GLU A 227 14.10 -2.16 -4.85
N VAL A 228 14.49 -3.42 -4.82
CA VAL A 228 14.43 -4.32 -3.67
C VAL A 228 15.83 -4.76 -3.32
N LYS A 229 16.27 -4.46 -2.10
CA LYS A 229 17.56 -4.92 -1.55
C LYS A 229 17.33 -6.03 -0.55
N ALA A 230 17.83 -7.21 -0.83
CA ALA A 230 17.82 -8.32 0.11
C ALA A 230 18.95 -8.19 1.13
N VAL A 231 18.61 -8.24 2.43
CA VAL A 231 19.57 -8.22 3.54
C VAL A 231 19.42 -9.52 4.32
N ASN A 232 20.44 -10.36 4.32
CA ASN A 232 20.40 -11.67 4.99
C ASN A 232 21.32 -11.72 6.19
N LYS A 233 20.93 -12.48 7.21
CA LYS A 233 21.75 -12.85 8.36
C LYS A 233 22.02 -14.36 8.28
N GLY A 234 23.20 -14.73 7.80
CA GLY A 234 23.53 -16.11 7.41
C GLY A 234 22.99 -16.43 5.99
N GLY A 235 23.32 -17.61 5.49
CA GLY A 235 22.95 -18.02 4.13
C GLY A 235 23.53 -17.10 3.04
N ARG A 236 22.94 -17.13 1.86
CA ARG A 236 23.37 -16.32 0.72
C ARG A 236 22.22 -15.81 -0.11
N VAL A 237 22.47 -14.72 -0.83
CA VAL A 237 21.57 -14.16 -1.84
C VAL A 237 22.27 -14.27 -3.18
N ILE A 238 21.61 -14.86 -4.16
CA ILE A 238 22.13 -15.13 -5.49
C ILE A 238 21.26 -14.40 -6.51
N ALA A 239 21.89 -13.66 -7.41
CA ALA A 239 21.19 -13.05 -8.55
C ALA A 239 21.13 -14.06 -9.69
N GLU A 240 19.92 -14.35 -10.17
CA GLU A 240 19.66 -15.28 -11.27
C GLU A 240 18.72 -14.62 -12.29
N GLY A 241 19.28 -14.17 -13.43
CA GLY A 241 18.51 -13.50 -14.47
C GLY A 241 17.86 -12.20 -13.96
N ASP A 242 16.56 -12.21 -13.83
CA ASP A 242 15.70 -11.11 -13.35
C ASP A 242 15.13 -11.35 -11.93
N SER A 243 15.75 -12.24 -11.16
CA SER A 243 15.31 -12.63 -9.84
C SER A 243 16.45 -12.73 -8.84
N LEU A 244 16.11 -12.70 -7.53
CA LEU A 244 17.02 -13.03 -6.44
C LEU A 244 16.58 -14.33 -5.77
N LYS A 245 17.52 -15.20 -5.47
CA LYS A 245 17.31 -16.40 -4.68
C LYS A 245 17.98 -16.24 -3.33
N VAL A 246 17.25 -16.56 -2.26
CA VAL A 246 17.72 -16.56 -0.87
C VAL A 246 17.78 -17.99 -0.39
N GLU A 247 18.96 -18.40 0.12
CA GLU A 247 19.22 -19.76 0.65
C GLU A 247 19.89 -19.71 2.01
#